data_375fb2e4443b64c1ebbc7c28988e4e27
#
_entry.id   375fb2e4443b64c1ebbc7c28988e4e27
#
_cell.length_a   1.000
_cell.length_b   1.000
_cell.length_c   1.000
_cell.angle_alpha   90.00
_cell.angle_beta   90.00
_cell.angle_gamma   90.00
#
_symmetry.space_group_name_H-M   'P 1'
#
loop_
_entity.id
_entity.type
_entity.pdbx_description
1 polymer ?
#
loop_
_entity_poly.entity_id
_entity_poly.type
_entity_poly.pdbx_seq_one_letter_code
_entity_poly.pdbx_strand_id
1 'polypeptide(L)'
;MTQQLSPILQNLRHQMEILYQDRLDSLILFGSQARGDANLDSDIDILIVLKDETDSWTEIKRTGGIISQICLDNSILVSSVFVSVKQFITQDTALFRNIKKEGKYI
;
A
#
# COMPACT_ATOMS: atom_id res chain seq x y z
N MET A 1 -14.01 -6.93 11.77
CA MET A 1 -13.48 -6.21 10.61
C MET A 1 -12.02 -5.84 10.76
N THR A 2 -11.72 -4.99 11.72
CA THR A 2 -10.35 -4.55 11.96
C THR A 2 -9.42 -5.70 12.34
N GLN A 3 -9.93 -6.73 13.03
CA GLN A 3 -9.13 -7.89 13.41
C GLN A 3 -8.67 -8.70 12.20
N GLN A 4 -9.48 -8.75 11.14
CA GLN A 4 -9.09 -9.42 9.90
C GLN A 4 -8.13 -8.58 9.08
N LEU A 5 -8.32 -7.26 9.09
CA LEU A 5 -7.48 -6.33 8.34
C LEU A 5 -6.05 -6.29 8.87
N SER A 6 -5.89 -6.27 10.18
CA SER A 6 -4.58 -6.13 10.80
C SER A 6 -3.60 -7.27 10.41
N PRO A 7 -3.99 -8.56 10.47
CA PRO A 7 -3.09 -9.62 10.01
C PRO A 7 -2.73 -9.50 8.52
N ILE A 8 -3.66 -9.07 7.68
CA ILE A 8 -3.39 -8.89 6.26
C ILE A 8 -2.35 -7.78 6.06
N LEU A 9 -2.51 -6.66 6.74
CA LEU A 9 -1.57 -5.54 6.65
C LEU A 9 -0.20 -5.90 7.21
N GLN A 10 -0.14 -6.66 8.28
CA GLN A 10 1.12 -7.12 8.86
C GLN A 10 1.86 -8.03 7.89
N ASN A 11 1.16 -8.95 7.25
CA ASN A 11 1.76 -9.84 6.26
C ASN A 11 2.25 -9.05 5.05
N LEU A 12 1.44 -8.12 4.55
CA LEU A 12 1.83 -7.26 3.43
C LEU A 12 3.10 -6.48 3.75
N ARG A 13 3.16 -5.87 4.92
CA ARG A 13 4.33 -5.14 5.36
C ARG A 13 5.56 -6.04 5.42
N HIS A 14 5.41 -7.22 6.01
CA HIS A 14 6.51 -8.17 6.13
C HIS A 14 7.05 -8.55 4.76
N GLN A 15 6.18 -8.85 3.81
CA GLN A 15 6.58 -9.22 2.45
C GLN A 15 7.29 -8.06 1.74
N MET A 16 6.80 -6.84 1.91
CA MET A 16 7.43 -5.67 1.30
C MET A 16 8.79 -5.36 1.93
N GLU A 17 8.92 -5.54 3.24
CA GLU A 17 10.20 -5.37 3.93
C GLU A 17 11.24 -6.36 3.44
N ILE A 18 10.86 -7.62 3.24
CA ILE A 18 11.75 -8.63 2.72
C ILE A 18 12.18 -8.29 1.29
N LEU A 19 11.23 -7.89 0.46
CA LEU A 19 11.50 -7.65 -0.96
C LEU A 19 12.34 -6.40 -1.19
N TYR A 20 12.02 -5.31 -0.52
CA TYR A 20 12.64 -4.01 -0.78
C TYR A 20 13.76 -3.65 0.19
N GLN A 21 13.74 -4.24 1.38
CA GLN A 21 14.77 -4.00 2.39
C GLN A 21 14.99 -2.48 2.60
N ASP A 22 16.21 -2.00 2.42
CA ASP A 22 16.54 -0.59 2.64
C ASP A 22 15.85 0.39 1.69
N ARG A 23 15.35 -0.11 0.56
CA ARG A 23 14.63 0.73 -0.40
C ARG A 23 13.24 1.13 0.07
N LEU A 24 12.66 0.39 1.00
CA LEU A 24 11.32 0.69 1.50
C LEU A 24 11.37 1.85 2.48
N ASP A 25 10.67 2.94 2.15
CA ASP A 25 10.53 4.07 3.07
C ASP A 25 9.33 3.89 3.97
N SER A 26 8.16 3.67 3.37
CA SER A 26 6.93 3.54 4.16
C SER A 26 5.82 2.86 3.36
N LEU A 27 4.83 2.36 4.09
CA LEU A 27 3.59 1.83 3.56
C LEU A 27 2.46 2.62 4.19
N ILE A 28 1.54 3.13 3.36
CA ILE A 28 0.44 3.96 3.84
C ILE A 28 -0.88 3.40 3.36
N LEU A 29 -1.73 3.03 4.30
CA LEU A 29 -3.10 2.62 4.02
C LEU A 29 -3.92 3.88 3.74
N PHE A 30 -4.67 3.90 2.64
CA PHE A 30 -5.54 5.01 2.32
C PHE A 30 -6.89 4.51 1.82
N GLY A 31 -7.75 5.43 1.40
CA GLY A 31 -9.08 5.06 0.94
C GLY A 31 -10.03 4.72 2.08
N SER A 32 -11.08 3.96 1.77
CA SER A 32 -12.16 3.68 2.72
C SER A 32 -11.69 2.91 3.95
N GLN A 33 -10.73 2.01 3.82
CA GLN A 33 -10.19 1.26 4.96
C GLN A 33 -9.47 2.18 5.94
N ALA A 34 -8.78 3.19 5.45
CA ALA A 34 -8.10 4.17 6.31
C ALA A 34 -9.10 5.09 7.01
N ARG A 35 -10.16 5.49 6.30
CA ARG A 35 -11.20 6.37 6.86
C ARG A 35 -12.11 5.66 7.86
N GLY A 36 -12.15 4.33 7.84
CA GLY A 36 -13.01 3.56 8.71
C GLY A 36 -14.46 3.45 8.22
N ASP A 37 -14.74 3.84 6.97
CA ASP A 37 -16.07 3.73 6.37
C ASP A 37 -16.20 2.56 5.39
N ALA A 38 -15.23 1.63 5.44
CA ALA A 38 -15.20 0.49 4.55
C ALA A 38 -16.19 -0.58 4.95
N ASN A 39 -16.73 -1.27 3.94
CA ASN A 39 -17.45 -2.52 4.11
C ASN A 39 -16.45 -3.69 4.20
N LEU A 40 -16.95 -4.89 4.54
CA LEU A 40 -16.14 -6.10 4.56
C LEU A 40 -15.49 -6.40 3.21
N ASP A 41 -16.15 -6.02 2.13
CA ASP A 41 -15.69 -6.29 0.77
C ASP A 41 -14.91 -5.13 0.16
N SER A 42 -14.66 -4.07 0.91
CA SER A 42 -13.92 -2.93 0.39
C SER A 42 -12.46 -3.28 0.13
N ASP A 43 -11.93 -2.76 -0.97
CA ASP A 43 -10.52 -2.96 -1.32
C ASP A 43 -9.60 -2.36 -0.26
N ILE A 44 -8.41 -2.92 -0.18
CA ILE A 44 -7.32 -2.34 0.61
C ILE A 44 -6.46 -1.52 -0.35
N ASP A 45 -6.39 -0.22 -0.12
CA ASP A 45 -5.58 0.69 -0.93
C ASP A 45 -4.28 1.02 -0.19
N ILE A 46 -3.16 0.68 -0.80
CA ILE A 46 -1.83 0.85 -0.19
C ILE A 46 -0.96 1.70 -1.09
N LEU A 47 -0.34 2.73 -0.51
CA LEU A 47 0.73 3.47 -1.14
C LEU A 47 2.06 2.90 -0.65
N ILE A 48 2.89 2.47 -1.58
CA ILE A 48 4.22 1.94 -1.28
C ILE A 48 5.22 3.02 -1.67
N VAL A 49 5.91 3.57 -0.67
CA VAL A 49 6.86 4.66 -0.87
C VAL A 49 8.27 4.08 -0.82
N LEU A 50 9.00 4.23 -1.91
CA LEU A 50 10.36 3.76 -2.04
C LEU A 50 11.35 4.93 -1.99
N LYS A 51 12.54 4.68 -1.48
CA LYS A 51 13.54 5.76 -1.26
C LYS A 51 14.13 6.30 -2.55
N ASP A 52 14.26 5.46 -3.58
CA ASP A 52 14.87 5.84 -4.84
C ASP A 52 13.82 6.01 -5.94
N GLU A 53 14.25 6.45 -7.11
CA GLU A 53 13.37 6.60 -8.26
C GLU A 53 12.66 5.29 -8.57
N THR A 54 11.37 5.40 -8.87
CA THR A 54 10.49 4.26 -8.97
C THR A 54 9.75 4.29 -10.30
N ASP A 55 9.84 3.18 -11.04
CA ASP A 55 9.01 2.92 -12.19
C ASP A 55 7.84 2.03 -11.76
N SER A 56 6.64 2.60 -11.77
CA SER A 56 5.44 1.92 -11.29
C SER A 56 5.22 0.57 -11.98
N TRP A 57 5.42 0.51 -13.29
CA TRP A 57 5.21 -0.71 -14.04
C TRP A 57 6.15 -1.83 -13.59
N THR A 58 7.42 -1.49 -13.41
CA THR A 58 8.42 -2.44 -12.93
C THR A 58 8.06 -2.99 -11.55
N GLU A 59 7.63 -2.11 -10.64
CA GLU A 59 7.29 -2.52 -9.29
C GLU A 59 5.99 -3.31 -9.22
N ILE A 60 5.01 -2.98 -10.04
CA ILE A 60 3.79 -3.78 -10.15
C ILE A 60 4.12 -5.20 -10.58
N LYS A 61 4.99 -5.37 -11.57
CA LYS A 61 5.44 -6.69 -11.99
C LYS A 61 6.19 -7.44 -10.89
N ARG A 62 7.08 -6.73 -10.20
CA ARG A 62 7.92 -7.31 -9.15
C ARG A 62 7.08 -7.87 -8.00
N THR A 63 6.01 -7.16 -7.64
CA THR A 63 5.16 -7.50 -6.49
C THR A 63 3.93 -8.32 -6.86
N GLY A 64 3.65 -8.49 -8.15
CA GLY A 64 2.39 -9.07 -8.61
C GLY A 64 2.07 -10.43 -7.99
N GLY A 65 3.06 -11.32 -7.94
CA GLY A 65 2.86 -12.64 -7.35
C GLY A 65 2.55 -12.60 -5.86
N ILE A 66 3.27 -11.74 -5.14
CA ILE A 66 3.09 -11.58 -3.68
C ILE A 66 1.69 -11.02 -3.39
N ILE A 67 1.32 -9.95 -4.08
CA ILE A 67 0.04 -9.28 -3.85
C ILE A 67 -1.12 -10.18 -4.27
N SER A 68 -1.00 -10.87 -5.41
CA SER A 68 -2.02 -11.83 -5.84
C SER A 68 -2.25 -12.94 -4.83
N GLN A 69 -1.18 -13.45 -4.23
CA GLN A 69 -1.30 -14.51 -3.24
C GLN A 69 -2.03 -14.00 -1.99
N ILE A 70 -1.72 -12.79 -1.54
CA ILE A 70 -2.41 -12.18 -0.40
C ILE A 70 -3.90 -12.00 -0.71
N CYS A 71 -4.23 -11.55 -1.92
CA CYS A 71 -5.61 -11.38 -2.34
C CYS A 71 -6.37 -12.72 -2.33
N LEU A 72 -5.77 -13.76 -2.86
CA LEU A 72 -6.38 -15.08 -2.91
C LEU A 72 -6.56 -15.69 -1.51
N ASP A 73 -5.55 -15.57 -0.68
CA ASP A 73 -5.57 -16.17 0.66
C ASP A 73 -6.62 -15.52 1.57
N ASN A 74 -6.96 -14.26 1.30
CA ASN A 74 -7.83 -13.48 2.18
C ASN A 74 -9.15 -13.07 1.53
N SER A 75 -9.37 -13.49 0.29
CA SER A 75 -10.58 -13.14 -0.47
C SER A 75 -10.86 -11.64 -0.46
N ILE A 76 -9.79 -10.84 -0.66
CA ILE A 76 -9.88 -9.38 -0.68
C ILE A 76 -8.96 -8.85 -1.76
N LEU A 77 -9.30 -7.70 -2.33
CA LEU A 77 -8.47 -7.05 -3.34
C LEU A 77 -7.56 -6.03 -2.68
N VAL A 78 -6.27 -6.11 -3.00
CA VAL A 78 -5.28 -5.12 -2.58
C VAL A 78 -4.86 -4.33 -3.81
N SER A 79 -5.11 -3.03 -3.78
CA SER A 79 -4.68 -2.10 -4.83
C SER A 79 -3.42 -1.37 -4.35
N SER A 80 -2.35 -1.46 -5.12
CA SER A 80 -1.07 -0.87 -4.74
C SER A 80 -0.68 0.25 -5.70
N VAL A 81 -0.16 1.34 -5.13
CA VAL A 81 0.40 2.46 -5.88
C VAL A 81 1.83 2.64 -5.42
N PHE A 82 2.76 2.76 -6.36
CA PHE A 82 4.20 2.90 -6.08
C PHE A 82 4.65 4.32 -6.40
N VAL A 83 5.34 4.93 -5.46
CA VAL A 83 5.93 6.27 -5.64
C VAL A 83 7.29 6.32 -4.95
N SER A 84 8.13 7.25 -5.39
CA SER A 84 9.34 7.58 -4.64
C SER A 84 9.03 8.59 -3.54
N VAL A 85 9.91 8.66 -2.53
CA VAL A 85 9.81 9.70 -1.50
C VAL A 85 9.75 11.08 -2.14
N LYS A 86 10.60 11.33 -3.13
CA LYS A 86 10.66 12.61 -3.82
C LYS A 86 9.31 12.96 -4.47
N GLN A 87 8.71 12.01 -5.18
CA GLN A 87 7.40 12.22 -5.79
C GLN A 87 6.33 12.52 -4.75
N PHE A 88 6.31 11.75 -3.67
CA PHE A 88 5.29 11.92 -2.65
C PHE A 88 5.40 13.27 -1.94
N ILE A 89 6.63 13.75 -1.74
CA ILE A 89 6.86 15.04 -1.07
C ILE A 89 6.59 16.22 -2.02
N THR A 90 7.01 16.12 -3.28
CA THR A 90 7.03 17.27 -4.19
C THR A 90 5.79 17.40 -5.06
N GLN A 91 5.13 16.30 -5.39
CA GLN A 91 3.95 16.37 -6.26
C GLN A 91 2.71 16.72 -5.45
N ASP A 92 1.97 17.72 -5.93
CA ASP A 92 0.76 18.21 -5.29
C ASP A 92 -0.47 17.74 -6.08
N THR A 93 -0.76 16.45 -5.99
CA THR A 93 -1.95 15.86 -6.60
C THR A 93 -3.06 15.72 -5.57
N ALA A 94 -4.30 15.64 -6.05
CA ALA A 94 -5.45 15.40 -5.16
C ALA A 94 -5.27 14.11 -4.37
N LEU A 95 -4.78 13.04 -5.05
CA LEU A 95 -4.54 11.75 -4.40
C LEU A 95 -3.53 11.89 -3.25
N PHE A 96 -2.40 12.54 -3.50
CA PHE A 96 -1.36 12.68 -2.48
C PHE A 96 -1.81 13.57 -1.33
N ARG A 97 -2.56 14.63 -1.62
CA ARG A 97 -3.14 15.48 -0.56
C ARG A 97 -4.06 14.67 0.34
N ASN A 98 -4.91 13.84 -0.24
CA ASN A 98 -5.84 13.00 0.52
C ASN A 98 -5.10 11.96 1.35
N ILE A 99 -4.06 11.35 0.79
CA ILE A 99 -3.26 10.36 1.52
C ILE A 99 -2.55 11.00 2.71
N LYS A 100 -1.98 12.20 2.52
CA LYS A 100 -1.31 12.90 3.62
C LYS A 100 -2.27 13.26 4.74
N LYS A 101 -3.54 13.53 4.39
CA LYS A 101 -4.56 13.93 5.36
C LYS A 101 -5.19 12.73 6.07
N GLU A 102 -5.48 11.67 5.35
CA GLU A 102 -6.30 10.55 5.84
C GLU A 102 -5.54 9.24 5.96
N GLY A 103 -4.38 9.12 5.34
CA GLY A 103 -3.63 7.87 5.30
C GLY A 103 -3.09 7.46 6.66
N LYS A 104 -2.92 6.16 6.82
CA LYS A 104 -2.36 5.58 8.05
C LYS A 104 -1.13 4.77 7.69
N TYR A 105 -0.03 5.08 8.35
CA TYR A 105 1.19 4.28 8.21
C TYR A 105 0.99 2.90 8.83
N ILE A 106 1.48 1.90 8.15
CA ILE A 106 1.36 0.53 8.64
C ILE A 106 2.72 -0.13 8.79
#